data_1fae09a33d83b1d84437dbb73e17d5ad
#
_entry.id   1fae09a33d83b1d84437dbb73e17d5ad
#
_cell.length_a   1.000
_cell.length_b   1.000
_cell.length_c   1.000
_cell.angle_alpha   90.00
_cell.angle_beta   90.00
_cell.angle_gamma   90.00
#
_symmetry.space_group_name_H-M   'P 1'
#
loop_
_entity.id
_entity.type
_entity.pdbx_description
1 polymer ?
#
loop_
_entity_poly.entity_id
_entity_poly.type
_entity_poly.pdbx_seq_one_letter_code
_entity_poly.pdbx_strand_id
1 'polypeptide(L)'
;MAQDIYILAVLDGLSYAALLFLVALGMTLVFGVMNIVNMAHGSFYALGGYMAASLGLWATSQGAAPAWSLLILPLAAIIIGTVFGALMETTLMQHIYSKDPILQLLITFSAFMIFEDLQRLVWGTQPYFVSEIVNYLGTTEVLGITYTRYQLLVLPGVAIAVFVALRSFLKFSSIGRQIVAVSHNREVSTALGINVKRMTAISFGIAAALGGAAGILIAPIAQASSTIDRKSVV
;
A
#
# COMPACT_ATOMS: atom_id res chain seq x y z
N MET A 1 -12.61 -12.13 30.48
CA MET A 1 -11.54 -11.10 30.43
C MET A 1 -10.26 -11.61 29.77
N ALA A 2 -9.54 -12.64 30.29
CA ALA A 2 -8.30 -13.09 29.62
C ALA A 2 -8.55 -13.68 28.22
N GLN A 3 -9.57 -14.49 28.04
CA GLN A 3 -9.94 -15.06 26.71
C GLN A 3 -10.28 -13.96 25.70
N ASP A 4 -11.01 -12.93 26.10
CA ASP A 4 -11.44 -11.83 25.25
C ASP A 4 -10.23 -11.05 24.71
N ILE A 5 -9.22 -10.84 25.57
CA ILE A 5 -7.96 -10.17 25.17
C ILE A 5 -7.20 -11.01 24.13
N TYR A 6 -7.14 -12.34 24.28
CA TYR A 6 -6.48 -13.20 23.29
C TYR A 6 -7.21 -13.21 21.95
N ILE A 7 -8.55 -13.27 21.96
CA ILE A 7 -9.35 -13.23 20.74
C ILE A 7 -9.13 -11.88 20.02
N LEU A 8 -9.21 -10.78 20.75
CA LEU A 8 -8.98 -9.45 20.20
C LEU A 8 -7.57 -9.32 19.59
N ALA A 9 -6.54 -9.78 20.30
CA ALA A 9 -5.17 -9.76 19.83
C ALA A 9 -4.97 -10.59 18.55
N VAL A 10 -5.65 -11.72 18.39
CA VAL A 10 -5.61 -12.54 17.17
C VAL A 10 -6.32 -11.83 16.02
N LEU A 11 -7.49 -11.23 16.25
CA LEU A 11 -8.23 -10.48 15.22
C LEU A 11 -7.47 -9.25 14.75
N ASP A 12 -6.92 -8.46 15.67
CA ASP A 12 -6.09 -7.32 15.35
C ASP A 12 -4.80 -7.76 14.63
N GLY A 13 -4.16 -8.81 15.12
CA GLY A 13 -2.97 -9.37 14.49
C GLY A 13 -3.21 -9.82 13.05
N LEU A 14 -4.36 -10.44 12.75
CA LEU A 14 -4.74 -10.84 11.39
C LEU A 14 -4.96 -9.62 10.49
N SER A 15 -5.61 -8.59 11.01
CA SER A 15 -5.86 -7.35 10.28
C SER A 15 -4.55 -6.63 9.94
N TYR A 16 -3.64 -6.48 10.90
CA TYR A 16 -2.32 -5.91 10.67
C TYR A 16 -1.46 -6.78 9.74
N ALA A 17 -1.52 -8.10 9.88
CA ALA A 17 -0.82 -9.01 8.99
C ALA A 17 -1.26 -8.85 7.53
N ALA A 18 -2.55 -8.64 7.25
CA ALA A 18 -3.05 -8.37 5.91
C ALA A 18 -2.45 -7.09 5.31
N LEU A 19 -2.32 -6.02 6.09
CA LEU A 19 -1.71 -4.75 5.65
C LEU A 19 -0.21 -4.91 5.40
N LEU A 20 0.51 -5.51 6.34
CA LEU A 20 1.94 -5.77 6.21
C LEU A 20 2.23 -6.68 5.02
N PHE A 21 1.37 -7.64 4.75
CA PHE A 21 1.48 -8.53 3.59
C PHE A 21 1.39 -7.75 2.26
N LEU A 22 0.49 -6.77 2.13
CA LEU A 22 0.40 -5.94 0.93
C LEU A 22 1.65 -5.09 0.71
N VAL A 23 2.18 -4.48 1.77
CA VAL A 23 3.45 -3.73 1.71
C VAL A 23 4.59 -4.65 1.30
N ALA A 24 4.67 -5.83 1.94
CA ALA A 24 5.70 -6.83 1.65
C ALA A 24 5.64 -7.36 0.22
N LEU A 25 4.42 -7.57 -0.33
CA LEU A 25 4.24 -7.96 -1.74
C LEU A 25 4.86 -6.92 -2.69
N GLY A 26 4.58 -5.63 -2.46
CA GLY A 26 5.14 -4.55 -3.26
C GLY A 26 6.67 -4.51 -3.15
N MET A 27 7.22 -4.57 -1.95
CA MET A 27 8.65 -4.56 -1.72
C MET A 27 9.34 -5.78 -2.33
N THR A 28 8.73 -6.97 -2.22
CA THR A 28 9.24 -8.21 -2.81
C THR A 28 9.28 -8.14 -4.33
N LEU A 29 8.27 -7.51 -4.96
CA LEU A 29 8.25 -7.33 -6.41
C LEU A 29 9.39 -6.40 -6.87
N VAL A 30 9.60 -5.27 -6.20
CA VAL A 30 10.71 -4.35 -6.51
C VAL A 30 12.05 -5.06 -6.34
N PHE A 31 12.27 -5.65 -5.17
CA PHE A 31 13.53 -6.33 -4.89
C PHE A 31 13.79 -7.48 -5.87
N GLY A 32 12.78 -8.29 -6.18
CA GLY A 32 12.90 -9.42 -7.09
C GLY A 32 13.27 -9.02 -8.52
N VAL A 33 12.80 -7.86 -9.00
CA VAL A 33 13.06 -7.40 -10.38
C VAL A 33 14.30 -6.52 -10.48
N MET A 34 14.53 -5.68 -9.46
CA MET A 34 15.60 -4.66 -9.49
C MET A 34 16.84 -5.07 -8.71
N ASN A 35 16.70 -5.98 -7.77
CA ASN A 35 17.72 -6.36 -6.78
C ASN A 35 18.21 -5.16 -5.93
N ILE A 36 17.30 -4.19 -5.70
CA ILE A 36 17.55 -2.96 -4.93
C ILE A 36 16.56 -2.91 -3.77
N VAL A 37 17.08 -2.63 -2.58
CA VAL A 37 16.24 -2.31 -1.42
C VAL A 37 15.82 -0.84 -1.50
N ASN A 38 14.55 -0.59 -1.78
CA ASN A 38 14.03 0.76 -1.87
C ASN A 38 13.46 1.23 -0.53
N MET A 39 14.21 2.05 0.21
CA MET A 39 13.75 2.63 1.48
C MET A 39 12.55 3.57 1.32
N ALA A 40 12.43 4.22 0.17
CA ALA A 40 11.28 5.11 -0.10
C ALA A 40 9.97 4.35 -0.36
N HIS A 41 9.96 3.01 -0.33
CA HIS A 41 8.72 2.24 -0.50
C HIS A 41 7.69 2.56 0.60
N GLY A 42 8.13 2.86 1.83
CA GLY A 42 7.28 3.32 2.92
C GLY A 42 6.56 4.64 2.65
N SER A 43 7.14 5.51 1.81
CA SER A 43 6.50 6.78 1.44
C SER A 43 5.24 6.58 0.60
N PHE A 44 5.16 5.51 -0.21
CA PHE A 44 3.94 5.18 -0.97
C PHE A 44 2.80 4.75 -0.04
N TYR A 45 3.14 4.05 1.04
CA TYR A 45 2.17 3.71 2.08
C TYR A 45 1.59 4.97 2.74
N ALA A 46 2.43 5.91 3.15
CA ALA A 46 1.97 7.17 3.74
C ALA A 46 1.16 8.02 2.74
N LEU A 47 1.63 8.13 1.47
CA LEU A 47 0.88 8.79 0.39
C LEU A 47 -0.50 8.17 0.19
N GLY A 48 -0.60 6.84 0.29
CA GLY A 48 -1.88 6.13 0.23
C GLY A 48 -2.86 6.60 1.27
N GLY A 49 -2.43 6.68 2.52
CA GLY A 49 -3.24 7.16 3.63
C GLY A 49 -3.73 8.60 3.43
N TYR A 50 -2.83 9.51 3.05
CA TYR A 50 -3.18 10.91 2.80
C TYR A 50 -4.11 11.09 1.60
N MET A 51 -3.89 10.35 0.51
CA MET A 51 -4.76 10.39 -0.67
C MET A 51 -6.16 9.85 -0.36
N ALA A 52 -6.25 8.76 0.40
CA ALA A 52 -7.54 8.23 0.84
C ALA A 52 -8.31 9.23 1.69
N ALA A 53 -7.62 9.87 2.63
CA ALA A 53 -8.21 10.90 3.48
C ALA A 53 -8.70 12.10 2.67
N SER A 54 -7.85 12.62 1.76
CA SER A 54 -8.21 13.78 0.93
C SER A 54 -9.39 13.50 0.02
N LEU A 55 -9.39 12.35 -0.66
CA LEU A 55 -10.49 11.96 -1.56
C LEU A 55 -11.76 11.62 -0.77
N GLY A 56 -11.64 10.99 0.40
CA GLY A 56 -12.76 10.72 1.28
C GLY A 56 -13.44 12.00 1.75
N LEU A 57 -12.68 12.96 2.28
CA LEU A 57 -13.19 14.25 2.71
C LEU A 57 -13.80 15.05 1.55
N TRP A 58 -13.18 15.02 0.38
CA TRP A 58 -13.74 15.65 -0.82
C TRP A 58 -15.07 15.01 -1.23
N ALA A 59 -15.15 13.69 -1.28
CA ALA A 59 -16.37 12.98 -1.63
C ALA A 59 -17.52 13.29 -0.66
N THR A 60 -17.21 13.31 0.65
CA THR A 60 -18.19 13.70 1.69
C THR A 60 -18.68 15.13 1.52
N SER A 61 -17.78 16.06 1.21
CA SER A 61 -18.15 17.47 0.97
C SER A 61 -19.08 17.64 -0.24
N GLN A 62 -19.04 16.70 -1.19
CA GLN A 62 -19.97 16.64 -2.33
C GLN A 62 -21.25 15.85 -2.02
N GLY A 63 -21.45 15.39 -0.79
CA GLY A 63 -22.63 14.59 -0.42
C GLY A 63 -22.64 13.18 -0.98
N ALA A 64 -21.48 12.65 -1.37
CA ALA A 64 -21.37 11.29 -1.88
C ALA A 64 -21.72 10.25 -0.81
N ALA A 65 -22.46 9.21 -1.18
CA ALA A 65 -22.76 8.12 -0.26
C ALA A 65 -21.47 7.38 0.18
N PRO A 66 -21.39 6.88 1.43
CA PRO A 66 -20.21 6.18 1.95
C PRO A 66 -19.73 5.01 1.07
N ALA A 67 -20.64 4.36 0.34
CA ALA A 67 -20.32 3.30 -0.61
C ALA A 67 -19.34 3.72 -1.72
N TRP A 68 -19.27 5.01 -2.09
CA TRP A 68 -18.31 5.52 -3.07
C TRP A 68 -16.87 5.37 -2.61
N SER A 69 -16.63 5.29 -1.30
CA SER A 69 -15.28 5.04 -0.76
C SER A 69 -14.69 3.74 -1.31
N LEU A 70 -15.51 2.72 -1.58
CA LEU A 70 -15.06 1.45 -2.17
C LEU A 70 -14.50 1.60 -3.60
N LEU A 71 -14.93 2.61 -4.35
CA LEU A 71 -14.39 2.91 -5.68
C LEU A 71 -13.22 3.91 -5.61
N ILE A 72 -13.27 4.84 -4.68
CA ILE A 72 -12.23 5.86 -4.49
C ILE A 72 -10.92 5.21 -4.02
N LEU A 73 -10.99 4.21 -3.16
CA LEU A 73 -9.80 3.53 -2.62
C LEU A 73 -8.93 2.88 -3.73
N PRO A 74 -9.43 1.99 -4.60
CA PRO A 74 -8.61 1.43 -5.67
C PRO A 74 -8.15 2.48 -6.68
N LEU A 75 -8.95 3.51 -6.96
CA LEU A 75 -8.56 4.61 -7.85
C LEU A 75 -7.36 5.37 -7.29
N ALA A 76 -7.36 5.69 -6.00
CA ALA A 76 -6.24 6.33 -5.33
C ALA A 76 -4.95 5.48 -5.40
N ALA A 77 -5.05 4.16 -5.20
CA ALA A 77 -3.91 3.24 -5.32
C ALA A 77 -3.32 3.25 -6.75
N ILE A 78 -4.19 3.24 -7.77
CA ILE A 78 -3.77 3.32 -9.18
C ILE A 78 -3.06 4.66 -9.46
N ILE A 79 -3.59 5.78 -8.97
CA ILE A 79 -2.98 7.11 -9.13
C ILE A 79 -1.61 7.14 -8.48
N ILE A 80 -1.47 6.65 -7.24
CA ILE A 80 -0.18 6.59 -6.55
C ILE A 80 0.82 5.74 -7.34
N GLY A 81 0.43 4.54 -7.74
CA GLY A 81 1.30 3.65 -8.50
C GLY A 81 1.72 4.21 -9.85
N THR A 82 0.79 4.80 -10.59
CA THR A 82 1.07 5.31 -11.94
C THR A 82 1.79 6.66 -11.91
N VAL A 83 1.34 7.61 -11.10
CA VAL A 83 1.92 8.96 -11.09
C VAL A 83 3.19 9.00 -10.26
N PHE A 84 3.10 8.69 -8.97
CA PHE A 84 4.27 8.80 -8.08
C PHE A 84 5.27 7.68 -8.30
N GLY A 85 4.82 6.47 -8.62
CA GLY A 85 5.69 5.37 -9.01
C GLY A 85 6.46 5.68 -10.28
N ALA A 86 5.78 6.14 -11.35
CA ALA A 86 6.44 6.53 -12.58
C ALA A 86 7.38 7.74 -12.40
N LEU A 87 6.96 8.73 -11.62
CA LEU A 87 7.82 9.89 -11.30
C LEU A 87 9.11 9.44 -10.63
N MET A 88 9.02 8.67 -9.56
CA MET A 88 10.19 8.18 -8.83
C MET A 88 11.08 7.27 -9.68
N GLU A 89 10.48 6.41 -10.49
CA GLU A 89 11.21 5.54 -11.40
C GLU A 89 12.03 6.36 -12.42
N THR A 90 11.38 7.31 -13.11
CA THR A 90 12.01 8.08 -14.18
C THR A 90 13.02 9.12 -13.69
N THR A 91 12.78 9.70 -12.51
CA THR A 91 13.68 10.75 -11.97
C THR A 91 14.82 10.17 -11.16
N LEU A 92 14.61 9.06 -10.44
CA LEU A 92 15.57 8.56 -9.48
C LEU A 92 16.04 7.14 -9.79
N MET A 93 15.13 6.16 -9.83
CA MET A 93 15.48 4.75 -9.83
C MET A 93 16.31 4.33 -11.05
N GLN A 94 15.93 4.75 -12.25
CA GLN A 94 16.65 4.39 -13.47
C GLN A 94 18.12 4.88 -13.49
N HIS A 95 18.46 5.89 -12.71
CA HIS A 95 19.82 6.45 -12.64
C HIS A 95 20.72 5.74 -11.63
N ILE A 96 20.13 4.94 -10.73
CA ILE A 96 20.87 4.28 -9.66
C ILE A 96 21.02 2.76 -9.84
N TYR A 97 20.39 2.15 -10.86
CA TYR A 97 20.44 0.70 -11.08
C TYR A 97 21.85 0.12 -11.22
N SER A 98 22.79 0.88 -11.76
CA SER A 98 24.18 0.48 -11.95
C SER A 98 25.13 0.96 -10.86
N LYS A 99 24.61 1.59 -9.81
CA LYS A 99 25.43 2.15 -8.72
C LYS A 99 25.64 1.08 -7.61
N ASP A 100 26.62 1.36 -6.76
CA ASP A 100 26.92 0.55 -5.60
C ASP A 100 25.69 0.41 -4.69
N PRO A 101 25.42 -0.78 -4.09
CA PRO A 101 24.27 -1.02 -3.23
C PRO A 101 24.16 -0.06 -2.04
N ILE A 102 25.28 0.37 -1.46
CA ILE A 102 25.29 1.33 -0.35
C ILE A 102 24.79 2.69 -0.82
N LEU A 103 25.25 3.12 -2.02
CA LEU A 103 24.81 4.37 -2.62
C LEU A 103 23.32 4.32 -2.99
N GLN A 104 22.83 3.19 -3.50
CA GLN A 104 21.40 2.98 -3.79
C GLN A 104 20.56 3.14 -2.52
N LEU A 105 20.99 2.53 -1.42
CA LEU A 105 20.33 2.63 -0.11
C LEU A 105 20.28 4.08 0.37
N LEU A 106 21.41 4.80 0.30
CA LEU A 106 21.53 6.20 0.73
C LEU A 106 20.60 7.11 -0.07
N ILE A 107 20.57 6.95 -1.40
CA ILE A 107 19.73 7.75 -2.29
C ILE A 107 18.24 7.48 -2.04
N THR A 108 17.85 6.21 -1.88
CA THR A 108 16.45 5.88 -1.60
C THR A 108 16.01 6.33 -0.21
N PHE A 109 16.90 6.34 0.77
CA PHE A 109 16.64 6.90 2.10
C PHE A 109 16.48 8.44 2.03
N SER A 110 17.34 9.13 1.27
CA SER A 110 17.19 10.57 1.06
C SER A 110 15.85 10.90 0.36
N ALA A 111 15.46 10.09 -0.62
CA ALA A 111 14.16 10.22 -1.26
C ALA A 111 13.00 9.99 -0.26
N PHE A 112 13.11 9.02 0.63
CA PHE A 112 12.15 8.81 1.72
C PHE A 112 11.97 10.07 2.57
N MET A 113 13.06 10.71 3.01
CA MET A 113 13.01 11.95 3.79
C MET A 113 12.35 13.10 3.02
N ILE A 114 12.69 13.26 1.73
CA ILE A 114 12.08 14.29 0.87
C ILE A 114 10.57 14.05 0.75
N PHE A 115 10.14 12.81 0.53
CA PHE A 115 8.71 12.49 0.46
C PHE A 115 8.00 12.76 1.78
N GLU A 116 8.63 12.45 2.91
CA GLU A 116 8.07 12.73 4.23
C GLU A 116 7.86 14.23 4.46
N ASP A 117 8.86 15.04 4.11
CA ASP A 117 8.78 16.50 4.24
C ASP A 117 7.75 17.10 3.27
N LEU A 118 7.68 16.62 2.03
CA LEU A 118 6.66 17.03 1.07
C LEU A 118 5.24 16.68 1.55
N GLN A 119 5.06 15.50 2.13
CA GLN A 119 3.77 15.10 2.70
C GLN A 119 3.36 16.02 3.85
N ARG A 120 4.29 16.34 4.77
CA ARG A 120 4.04 17.30 5.85
C ARG A 120 3.72 18.70 5.33
N LEU A 121 4.35 19.11 4.26
CA LEU A 121 4.16 20.44 3.67
C LEU A 121 2.79 20.57 2.99
N VAL A 122 2.32 19.48 2.33
CA VAL A 122 1.03 19.46 1.62
C VAL A 122 -0.14 19.19 2.57
N TRP A 123 -0.02 18.23 3.47
CA TRP A 123 -1.11 17.79 4.36
C TRP A 123 -0.97 18.24 5.80
N GLY A 124 0.17 18.82 6.19
CA GLY A 124 0.45 19.20 7.57
C GLY A 124 0.81 18.00 8.46
N THR A 125 0.84 18.25 9.76
CA THR A 125 1.19 17.25 10.80
C THR A 125 -0.02 16.64 11.51
N GLN A 126 -1.22 17.15 11.21
CA GLN A 126 -2.45 16.67 11.86
C GLN A 126 -2.93 15.38 11.18
N PRO A 127 -3.34 14.38 11.96
CA PRO A 127 -3.89 13.15 11.37
C PRO A 127 -5.25 13.45 10.70
N TYR A 128 -5.41 12.92 9.50
CA TYR A 128 -6.68 12.96 8.78
C TYR A 128 -7.51 11.72 9.12
N PHE A 129 -8.80 11.92 9.30
CA PHE A 129 -9.70 10.90 9.78
C PHE A 129 -10.79 10.58 8.75
N VAL A 130 -10.91 9.32 8.35
CA VAL A 130 -11.93 8.81 7.41
C VAL A 130 -12.58 7.55 7.99
N SER A 131 -13.56 7.74 8.90
CA SER A 131 -14.27 6.61 9.55
C SER A 131 -15.54 6.18 8.83
N GLU A 132 -15.93 6.87 7.78
CA GLU A 132 -17.25 6.70 7.15
C GLU A 132 -17.49 5.29 6.65
N ILE A 133 -16.47 4.66 6.04
CA ILE A 133 -16.59 3.30 5.52
C ILE A 133 -16.70 2.27 6.65
N VAL A 134 -16.01 2.48 7.76
CA VAL A 134 -16.08 1.59 8.93
C VAL A 134 -17.46 1.69 9.57
N ASN A 135 -17.99 2.91 9.70
CA ASN A 135 -19.31 3.17 10.23
C ASN A 135 -20.42 2.60 9.32
N TYR A 136 -20.24 2.71 7.99
CA TYR A 136 -21.17 2.18 7.00
C TYR A 136 -21.25 0.63 7.04
N LEU A 137 -20.12 -0.04 7.16
CA LEU A 137 -20.08 -1.50 7.24
C LEU A 137 -20.49 -2.04 8.61
N GLY A 138 -20.39 -1.21 9.64
CA GLY A 138 -20.78 -1.53 10.99
C GLY A 138 -19.88 -2.59 11.64
N THR A 139 -20.41 -3.16 12.74
CA THR A 139 -19.73 -4.15 13.57
C THR A 139 -20.42 -5.50 13.51
N THR A 140 -19.73 -6.54 13.95
CA THR A 140 -20.26 -7.90 14.13
C THR A 140 -19.72 -8.48 15.42
N GLU A 141 -20.44 -9.39 16.01
CA GLU A 141 -19.96 -10.14 17.19
C GLU A 141 -19.20 -11.37 16.76
N VAL A 142 -17.99 -11.51 17.27
CA VAL A 142 -17.11 -12.68 17.08
C VAL A 142 -16.77 -13.23 18.46
N LEU A 143 -17.28 -14.39 18.80
CA LEU A 143 -17.07 -15.06 20.10
C LEU A 143 -17.38 -14.16 21.32
N GLY A 144 -18.43 -13.32 21.21
CA GLY A 144 -18.84 -12.40 22.28
C GLY A 144 -18.12 -11.05 22.29
N ILE A 145 -17.24 -10.79 21.33
CA ILE A 145 -16.52 -9.51 21.19
C ILE A 145 -17.09 -8.76 19.98
N THR A 146 -17.41 -7.48 20.15
CA THR A 146 -17.83 -6.62 19.06
C THR A 146 -16.60 -6.20 18.25
N TYR A 147 -16.56 -6.57 16.98
CA TYR A 147 -15.44 -6.26 16.08
C TYR A 147 -15.91 -5.63 14.77
N THR A 148 -15.09 -4.80 14.11
CA THR A 148 -15.49 -4.12 12.90
C THR A 148 -15.46 -5.08 11.70
N ARG A 149 -16.53 -5.07 10.88
CA ARG A 149 -16.57 -5.87 9.64
C ARG A 149 -15.49 -5.46 8.66
N TYR A 150 -15.09 -4.20 8.69
CA TYR A 150 -13.99 -3.70 7.86
C TYR A 150 -12.68 -4.45 8.14
N GLN A 151 -12.27 -4.54 9.38
CA GLN A 151 -11.04 -5.22 9.77
C GLN A 151 -11.12 -6.74 9.57
N LEU A 152 -12.29 -7.33 9.85
CA LEU A 152 -12.48 -8.76 9.79
C LEU A 152 -12.55 -9.31 8.37
N LEU A 153 -13.25 -8.62 7.46
CA LEU A 153 -13.58 -9.11 6.12
C LEU A 153 -12.87 -8.33 5.00
N VAL A 154 -12.88 -6.99 5.08
CA VAL A 154 -12.37 -6.18 3.98
C VAL A 154 -10.86 -6.27 3.88
N LEU A 155 -10.13 -6.12 4.98
CA LEU A 155 -8.68 -6.14 4.95
C LEU A 155 -8.09 -7.48 4.48
N PRO A 156 -8.43 -8.63 5.11
CA PRO A 156 -7.95 -9.92 4.64
C PRO A 156 -8.47 -10.25 3.23
N GLY A 157 -9.73 -9.91 2.94
CA GLY A 157 -10.34 -10.13 1.62
C GLY A 157 -9.62 -9.38 0.51
N VAL A 158 -9.31 -8.10 0.71
CA VAL A 158 -8.55 -7.30 -0.26
C VAL A 158 -7.13 -7.82 -0.39
N ALA A 159 -6.46 -8.18 0.70
CA ALA A 159 -5.11 -8.72 0.66
C ALA A 159 -5.04 -10.02 -0.16
N ILE A 160 -5.98 -10.93 0.05
CA ILE A 160 -6.10 -12.17 -0.73
C ILE A 160 -6.42 -11.87 -2.20
N ALA A 161 -7.38 -10.99 -2.47
CA ALA A 161 -7.77 -10.64 -3.83
C ALA A 161 -6.59 -10.02 -4.62
N VAL A 162 -5.86 -9.10 -3.99
CA VAL A 162 -4.67 -8.47 -4.58
C VAL A 162 -3.56 -9.50 -4.82
N PHE A 163 -3.34 -10.42 -3.88
CA PHE A 163 -2.36 -11.50 -4.06
C PHE A 163 -2.72 -12.39 -5.25
N VAL A 164 -3.97 -12.83 -5.32
CA VAL A 164 -4.46 -13.67 -6.43
C VAL A 164 -4.38 -12.93 -7.76
N ALA A 165 -4.75 -11.65 -7.79
CA ALA A 165 -4.66 -10.80 -8.98
C ALA A 165 -3.20 -10.63 -9.44
N LEU A 166 -2.28 -10.31 -8.53
CA LEU A 166 -0.85 -10.17 -8.83
C LEU A 166 -0.25 -11.49 -9.32
N ARG A 167 -0.52 -12.60 -8.63
CA ARG A 167 -0.07 -13.93 -9.04
C ARG A 167 -0.59 -14.30 -10.44
N SER A 168 -1.87 -14.04 -10.69
CA SER A 168 -2.51 -14.30 -11.99
C SER A 168 -1.91 -13.42 -13.08
N PHE A 169 -1.70 -12.15 -12.79
CA PHE A 169 -1.03 -11.21 -13.70
C PHE A 169 0.38 -11.68 -14.05
N LEU A 170 1.21 -12.03 -13.07
CA LEU A 170 2.56 -12.49 -13.29
C LEU A 170 2.61 -13.82 -14.07
N LYS A 171 1.66 -14.74 -13.84
CA LYS A 171 1.63 -16.04 -14.47
C LYS A 171 1.03 -16.03 -15.88
N PHE A 172 -0.08 -15.31 -16.09
CA PHE A 172 -0.89 -15.45 -17.31
C PHE A 172 -0.71 -14.28 -18.29
N SER A 173 -0.33 -13.07 -17.84
CA SER A 173 -0.13 -11.97 -18.77
C SER A 173 1.24 -12.05 -19.48
N SER A 174 1.30 -11.51 -20.69
CA SER A 174 2.56 -11.41 -21.44
C SER A 174 3.58 -10.52 -20.71
N ILE A 175 3.12 -9.38 -20.18
CA ILE A 175 3.97 -8.45 -19.42
C ILE A 175 4.45 -9.10 -18.13
N GLY A 176 3.58 -9.80 -17.40
CA GLY A 176 3.95 -10.48 -16.16
C GLY A 176 5.02 -11.54 -16.38
N ARG A 177 4.92 -12.35 -17.44
CA ARG A 177 5.96 -13.33 -17.79
C ARG A 177 7.29 -12.68 -18.14
N GLN A 178 7.28 -11.54 -18.83
CA GLN A 178 8.50 -10.76 -19.09
C GLN A 178 9.12 -10.21 -17.81
N ILE A 179 8.31 -9.72 -16.86
CA ILE A 179 8.77 -9.29 -15.54
C ILE A 179 9.47 -10.44 -14.82
N VAL A 180 8.85 -11.62 -14.79
CA VAL A 180 9.44 -12.81 -14.17
C VAL A 180 10.73 -13.22 -14.89
N ALA A 181 10.80 -13.17 -16.21
CA ALA A 181 12.02 -13.45 -16.95
C ALA A 181 13.16 -12.48 -16.58
N VAL A 182 12.87 -11.17 -16.50
CA VAL A 182 13.83 -10.13 -16.09
C VAL A 182 14.33 -10.35 -14.66
N SER A 183 13.46 -10.79 -13.75
CA SER A 183 13.86 -11.07 -12.36
C SER A 183 14.81 -12.27 -12.25
N HIS A 184 14.74 -13.23 -13.15
CA HIS A 184 15.65 -14.38 -13.17
C HIS A 184 17.02 -14.03 -13.78
N ASN A 185 17.04 -13.38 -14.94
CA ASN A 185 18.29 -12.98 -15.58
C ASN A 185 18.08 -11.79 -16.53
N ARG A 186 18.61 -10.63 -16.16
CA ARG A 186 18.49 -9.38 -16.91
C ARG A 186 19.25 -9.44 -18.25
N GLU A 187 20.43 -10.05 -18.26
CA GLU A 187 21.29 -10.13 -19.47
C GLU A 187 20.66 -11.01 -20.53
N VAL A 188 20.23 -12.21 -20.13
CA VAL A 188 19.53 -13.13 -21.03
C VAL A 188 18.23 -12.52 -21.53
N SER A 189 17.45 -11.86 -20.67
CA SER A 189 16.22 -11.19 -21.08
C SER A 189 16.46 -10.09 -22.11
N THR A 190 17.55 -9.33 -21.97
CA THR A 190 17.95 -8.30 -22.94
C THR A 190 18.35 -8.94 -24.28
N ALA A 191 19.10 -10.04 -24.24
CA ALA A 191 19.49 -10.79 -25.46
C ALA A 191 18.28 -11.37 -26.21
N LEU A 192 17.21 -11.70 -25.49
CA LEU A 192 15.92 -12.15 -26.05
C LEU A 192 15.03 -10.99 -26.52
N GLY A 193 15.51 -9.74 -26.50
CA GLY A 193 14.78 -8.57 -26.97
C GLY A 193 13.75 -8.00 -25.99
N ILE A 194 13.75 -8.43 -24.72
CA ILE A 194 12.86 -7.86 -23.69
C ILE A 194 13.39 -6.48 -23.29
N ASN A 195 12.50 -5.49 -23.33
CA ASN A 195 12.84 -4.16 -22.84
C ASN A 195 12.86 -4.12 -21.28
N VAL A 196 14.04 -4.41 -20.73
CA VAL A 196 14.26 -4.49 -19.28
C VAL A 196 13.86 -3.19 -18.58
N LYS A 197 14.19 -2.02 -19.13
CA LYS A 197 13.82 -0.71 -18.52
C LYS A 197 12.30 -0.58 -18.37
N ARG A 198 11.54 -0.94 -19.41
CA ARG A 198 10.08 -0.90 -19.37
C ARG A 198 9.51 -1.88 -18.35
N MET A 199 10.02 -3.10 -18.28
CA MET A 199 9.55 -4.11 -17.32
C MET A 199 9.84 -3.69 -15.89
N THR A 200 11.01 -3.10 -15.64
CA THR A 200 11.38 -2.55 -14.33
C THR A 200 10.45 -1.41 -13.92
N ALA A 201 10.18 -0.46 -14.83
CA ALA A 201 9.27 0.66 -14.55
C ALA A 201 7.83 0.20 -14.23
N ILE A 202 7.32 -0.77 -15.00
CA ILE A 202 5.99 -1.35 -14.73
C ILE A 202 5.97 -2.04 -13.37
N SER A 203 6.99 -2.83 -13.04
CA SER A 203 7.10 -3.52 -11.74
C SER A 203 7.14 -2.52 -10.59
N PHE A 204 7.87 -1.43 -10.75
CA PHE A 204 7.96 -0.37 -9.76
C PHE A 204 6.61 0.33 -9.56
N GLY A 205 5.90 0.65 -10.64
CA GLY A 205 4.56 1.24 -10.58
C GLY A 205 3.55 0.33 -9.87
N ILE A 206 3.56 -0.98 -10.18
CA ILE A 206 2.72 -1.96 -9.48
C ILE A 206 3.07 -2.02 -7.99
N ALA A 207 4.35 -2.04 -7.65
CA ALA A 207 4.79 -2.09 -6.26
C ALA A 207 4.41 -0.81 -5.50
N ALA A 208 4.55 0.36 -6.11
CA ALA A 208 4.11 1.64 -5.53
C ALA A 208 2.58 1.65 -5.31
N ALA A 209 1.80 1.10 -6.25
CA ALA A 209 0.36 0.93 -6.09
C ALA A 209 0.01 0.00 -4.93
N LEU A 210 0.76 -1.10 -4.73
CA LEU A 210 0.56 -2.03 -3.61
C LEU A 210 0.89 -1.36 -2.26
N GLY A 211 1.98 -0.61 -2.18
CA GLY A 211 2.32 0.18 -1.00
C GLY A 211 1.24 1.22 -0.69
N GLY A 212 0.80 1.96 -1.70
CA GLY A 212 -0.29 2.92 -1.59
C GLY A 212 -1.61 2.28 -1.18
N ALA A 213 -1.96 1.11 -1.73
CA ALA A 213 -3.17 0.38 -1.36
C ALA A 213 -3.18 -0.02 0.13
N ALA A 214 -2.04 -0.47 0.66
CA ALA A 214 -1.93 -0.77 2.09
C ALA A 214 -2.13 0.49 2.96
N GLY A 215 -1.56 1.63 2.55
CA GLY A 215 -1.76 2.92 3.22
C GLY A 215 -3.20 3.42 3.17
N ILE A 216 -3.88 3.21 2.04
CA ILE A 216 -5.30 3.53 1.89
C ILE A 216 -6.15 2.70 2.84
N LEU A 217 -5.85 1.40 2.95
CA LEU A 217 -6.62 0.49 3.79
C LEU A 217 -6.42 0.72 5.29
N ILE A 218 -5.28 1.28 5.72
CA ILE A 218 -5.05 1.61 7.14
C ILE A 218 -5.76 2.89 7.56
N ALA A 219 -5.98 3.84 6.65
CA ALA A 219 -6.52 5.16 6.97
C ALA A 219 -7.81 5.13 7.82
N PRO A 220 -8.80 4.25 7.56
CA PRO A 220 -9.99 4.13 8.39
C PRO A 220 -9.74 3.51 9.78
N ILE A 221 -8.66 2.71 9.95
CA ILE A 221 -8.38 1.97 11.19
C ILE A 221 -7.54 2.80 12.15
N ALA A 222 -6.60 3.57 11.65
CA ALA A 222 -5.76 4.44 12.49
C ALA A 222 -6.59 5.37 13.40
N GLN A 223 -7.87 5.49 13.09
CA GLN A 223 -8.87 6.22 13.86
C GLN A 223 -9.51 5.41 14.99
N ALA A 224 -9.76 4.11 14.77
CA ALA A 224 -10.43 3.27 15.75
C ALA A 224 -9.61 3.15 17.04
N SER A 225 -8.29 3.07 16.94
CA SER A 225 -7.41 2.99 18.11
C SER A 225 -7.39 4.25 18.95
N SER A 226 -7.46 5.45 18.34
CA SER A 226 -7.49 6.73 19.09
C SER A 226 -8.81 7.01 19.80
N THR A 227 -9.92 6.41 19.33
CA THR A 227 -11.26 6.60 19.92
C THR A 227 -11.51 5.63 21.09
N ILE A 228 -10.95 4.43 21.03
CA ILE A 228 -11.04 3.44 22.11
C ILE A 228 -10.29 3.94 23.36
N ASP A 229 -9.14 4.57 23.17
CA ASP A 229 -8.33 5.11 24.27
C ASP A 229 -8.98 6.28 24.99
N ARG A 230 -9.85 7.06 24.33
CA ARG A 230 -10.60 8.17 24.97
C ARG A 230 -11.82 7.71 25.77
N LYS A 231 -12.41 6.57 25.47
CA LYS A 231 -13.60 6.06 26.18
C LYS A 231 -13.26 5.22 27.41
N SER A 232 -12.02 4.79 27.56
CA SER A 232 -11.56 4.01 28.71
C SER A 232 -11.00 4.83 29.86
N VAL A 233 -10.98 6.16 29.75
CA VAL A 233 -10.43 7.10 30.76
C VAL A 233 -11.48 8.03 31.38
N VAL A 234 -12.79 7.73 31.18
CA VAL A 234 -13.87 8.47 31.88
C VAL A 234 -14.68 7.54 32.77
#